data_fe3cb22f35bd847be3e9bde0af8d83f7
#
_entry.id   fe3cb22f35bd847be3e9bde0af8d83f7
#
_cell.length_a   1.000
_cell.length_b   1.000
_cell.length_c   1.000
_cell.angle_alpha   90.00
_cell.angle_beta   90.00
_cell.angle_gamma   90.00
#
_symmetry.space_group_name_H-M   'P 1'
#
loop_
_entity.id
_entity.type
_entity.pdbx_description
1 polymer ?
#
loop_
_entity_poly.entity_id
_entity_poly.type
_entity_poly.pdbx_seq_one_letter_code
_entity_poly.pdbx_strand_id
1 'polypeptide(L)'
;GGDVTSKGAQEVFKALKKVDQEFKNWKYVCKIWGGQSADDHYDDEMVLLEELGDSKDKVIYLEGSMSREFMPLLLNTCDIYAAPSRLEGFGMIQVEAQACGKPVISIDEMGPKETILNGETGFLAKVASTVDLTSEWAYVGMGFEENHRIEFEKPKTFAYRADVDEIAEFLLKLLKDPDLRAKMGARAREHVVEKFEYKKIAKQMADTIKQKFNIT
;
A
#
# COMPACT_ATOMS: atom_id res chain seq x y z
N GLY A 1 -8.38 2.41 0.86
CA GLY A 1 -9.05 3.49 1.47
C GLY A 1 -8.12 4.64 1.80
N GLY A 2 -8.60 5.80 1.88
CA GLY A 2 -7.83 7.00 2.09
C GLY A 2 -7.38 7.64 0.79
N ASP A 3 -6.59 8.67 0.90
CA ASP A 3 -5.98 9.35 -0.22
C ASP A 3 -5.19 8.37 -1.10
N VAL A 4 -5.59 8.23 -2.36
CA VAL A 4 -4.97 7.33 -3.32
C VAL A 4 -3.49 7.66 -3.49
N THR A 5 -3.13 8.94 -3.40
CA THR A 5 -1.75 9.42 -3.45
C THR A 5 -0.92 8.88 -2.29
N SER A 6 -1.47 8.84 -1.06
CA SER A 6 -0.77 8.28 0.10
C SER A 6 -0.48 6.79 -0.05
N LYS A 7 -1.25 6.08 -0.86
CA LYS A 7 -1.06 4.65 -1.17
C LYS A 7 -0.13 4.38 -2.35
N GLY A 8 0.46 5.43 -2.94
CA GLY A 8 1.47 5.30 -3.99
C GLY A 8 0.90 5.02 -5.38
N ALA A 9 -0.34 5.42 -5.66
CA ALA A 9 -0.94 5.22 -6.98
C ALA A 9 -0.15 5.91 -8.08
N GLN A 10 0.36 7.11 -7.84
CA GLN A 10 1.18 7.84 -8.82
C GLN A 10 2.44 7.06 -9.20
N GLU A 11 3.10 6.40 -8.24
CA GLU A 11 4.25 5.55 -8.48
C GLU A 11 3.85 4.34 -9.35
N VAL A 12 2.68 3.74 -9.08
CA VAL A 12 2.15 2.62 -9.89
C VAL A 12 1.79 3.06 -11.29
N PHE A 13 1.15 4.23 -11.51
CA PHE A 13 0.88 4.76 -12.85
C PHE A 13 2.16 4.95 -13.67
N LYS A 14 3.19 5.56 -13.08
CA LYS A 14 4.49 5.73 -13.73
C LYS A 14 5.15 4.39 -14.07
N ALA A 15 5.03 3.41 -13.18
CA ALA A 15 5.53 2.06 -13.42
C ALA A 15 4.73 1.35 -14.53
N LEU A 16 3.40 1.49 -14.56
CA LEU A 16 2.56 0.91 -15.60
C LEU A 16 2.85 1.47 -16.99
N LYS A 17 3.22 2.75 -17.09
CA LYS A 17 3.70 3.35 -18.35
C LYS A 17 4.92 2.62 -18.91
N LYS A 18 5.84 2.17 -18.04
CA LYS A 18 7.01 1.36 -18.42
C LYS A 18 6.61 -0.07 -18.73
N VAL A 19 5.79 -0.69 -17.88
CA VAL A 19 5.24 -2.04 -18.08
C VAL A 19 4.55 -2.15 -19.42
N ASP A 20 3.75 -1.16 -19.80
CA ASP A 20 2.96 -1.17 -21.04
C ASP A 20 3.82 -1.20 -22.32
N GLN A 21 5.09 -0.83 -22.24
CA GLN A 21 6.02 -0.96 -23.36
C GLN A 21 6.39 -2.42 -23.66
N GLU A 22 6.39 -3.27 -22.65
CA GLU A 22 6.85 -4.66 -22.75
C GLU A 22 5.73 -5.70 -22.60
N PHE A 23 4.64 -5.37 -21.90
CA PHE A 23 3.57 -6.30 -21.57
C PHE A 23 2.22 -5.59 -21.65
N LYS A 24 1.35 -6.04 -22.56
CA LYS A 24 0.08 -5.37 -22.87
C LYS A 24 -1.15 -5.95 -22.14
N ASN A 25 -1.05 -7.17 -21.63
CA ASN A 25 -2.18 -7.87 -21.02
C ASN A 25 -2.27 -7.59 -19.51
N TRP A 26 -2.65 -6.35 -19.16
CA TRP A 26 -2.85 -5.94 -17.78
C TRP A 26 -4.11 -5.07 -17.63
N LYS A 27 -4.64 -5.06 -16.43
CA LYS A 27 -5.64 -4.08 -15.95
C LYS A 27 -5.22 -3.61 -14.56
N TYR A 28 -5.50 -2.37 -14.25
CA TYR A 28 -5.25 -1.80 -12.93
C TYR A 28 -6.56 -1.34 -12.32
N VAL A 29 -6.90 -1.89 -11.16
CA VAL A 29 -8.12 -1.55 -10.42
C VAL A 29 -7.76 -0.63 -9.25
N CYS A 30 -8.23 0.61 -9.31
CA CYS A 30 -8.10 1.60 -8.25
C CYS A 30 -9.39 1.66 -7.44
N LYS A 31 -9.34 1.19 -6.19
CA LYS A 31 -10.44 1.38 -5.25
C LYS A 31 -10.26 2.72 -4.54
N ILE A 32 -11.12 3.67 -4.82
CA ILE A 32 -11.07 5.03 -4.31
C ILE A 32 -12.28 5.35 -3.42
N TRP A 33 -12.13 6.37 -2.57
CA TRP A 33 -13.25 7.01 -1.89
C TRP A 33 -13.70 8.20 -2.74
N GLY A 34 -14.99 8.34 -2.99
CA GLY A 34 -15.54 9.58 -3.49
C GLY A 34 -15.49 10.65 -2.39
N GLY A 35 -15.02 11.85 -2.68
CA GLY A 35 -15.06 12.99 -1.77
C GLY A 35 -13.77 13.82 -1.72
N GLN A 36 -13.83 14.94 -0.99
CA GLN A 36 -12.86 16.05 -1.02
C GLN A 36 -11.40 15.72 -0.66
N SER A 37 -11.13 14.62 0.01
CA SER A 37 -9.74 14.24 0.33
C SER A 37 -8.95 13.68 -0.87
N ALA A 38 -9.62 13.44 -2.00
CA ALA A 38 -9.00 13.00 -3.24
C ALA A 38 -8.72 14.16 -4.21
N ASP A 39 -9.34 15.32 -3.99
CA ASP A 39 -9.36 16.42 -4.96
C ASP A 39 -7.97 17.05 -5.16
N ASP A 40 -7.18 17.19 -4.09
CA ASP A 40 -5.86 17.84 -4.16
C ASP A 40 -4.82 17.07 -5.02
N HIS A 41 -5.04 15.77 -5.24
CA HIS A 41 -4.12 14.91 -6.01
C HIS A 41 -4.78 14.28 -7.24
N TYR A 42 -6.06 14.50 -7.41
CA TYR A 42 -6.82 13.94 -8.53
C TYR A 42 -6.30 14.44 -9.87
N ASP A 43 -5.99 15.71 -9.96
CA ASP A 43 -5.49 16.31 -11.20
C ASP A 43 -4.13 15.71 -11.60
N ASP A 44 -3.22 15.51 -10.64
CA ASP A 44 -1.94 14.85 -10.88
C ASP A 44 -2.11 13.41 -11.38
N GLU A 45 -3.06 12.67 -10.81
CA GLU A 45 -3.35 11.30 -11.24
C GLU A 45 -3.99 11.26 -12.61
N MET A 46 -4.87 12.21 -12.94
CA MET A 46 -5.48 12.32 -14.28
C MET A 46 -4.42 12.62 -15.35
N VAL A 47 -3.44 13.47 -15.06
CA VAL A 47 -2.30 13.69 -15.96
C VAL A 47 -1.55 12.37 -16.20
N LEU A 48 -1.24 11.61 -15.16
CA LEU A 48 -0.57 10.32 -15.28
C LEU A 48 -1.41 9.28 -16.01
N LEU A 49 -2.73 9.31 -15.84
CA LEU A 49 -3.66 8.45 -16.57
C LEU A 49 -3.62 8.76 -18.08
N GLU A 50 -3.70 10.04 -18.46
CA GLU A 50 -3.60 10.45 -19.85
C GLU A 50 -2.24 10.08 -20.49
N GLU A 51 -1.16 10.10 -19.70
CA GLU A 51 0.16 9.66 -20.16
C GLU A 51 0.25 8.17 -20.52
N LEU A 52 -0.73 7.34 -20.12
CA LEU A 52 -0.83 5.93 -20.55
C LEU A 52 -1.33 5.81 -22.01
N GLY A 53 -1.83 6.90 -22.62
CA GLY A 53 -2.33 6.90 -24.00
C GLY A 53 -3.47 5.90 -24.21
N ASP A 54 -3.37 5.06 -25.22
CA ASP A 54 -4.40 4.05 -25.53
C ASP A 54 -4.63 3.02 -24.41
N SER A 55 -3.69 2.91 -23.47
CA SER A 55 -3.79 1.98 -22.34
C SER A 55 -4.55 2.55 -21.14
N LYS A 56 -4.99 3.80 -21.17
CA LYS A 56 -5.75 4.41 -20.06
C LYS A 56 -7.06 3.67 -19.75
N ASP A 57 -7.71 3.09 -20.75
CA ASP A 57 -8.95 2.32 -20.58
C ASP A 57 -8.76 0.99 -19.83
N LYS A 58 -7.51 0.60 -19.56
CA LYS A 58 -7.17 -0.55 -18.70
C LYS A 58 -7.22 -0.21 -17.21
N VAL A 59 -7.31 1.07 -16.85
CA VAL A 59 -7.45 1.54 -15.48
C VAL A 59 -8.93 1.62 -15.13
N ILE A 60 -9.32 0.94 -14.06
CA ILE A 60 -10.71 0.83 -13.62
C ILE A 60 -10.81 1.45 -12.23
N TYR A 61 -11.62 2.48 -12.10
CA TYR A 61 -11.92 3.10 -10.81
C TYR A 61 -13.17 2.48 -10.19
N LEU A 62 -13.04 2.02 -8.95
CA LEU A 62 -14.14 1.57 -8.11
C LEU A 62 -14.35 2.57 -6.98
N GLU A 63 -15.38 3.40 -7.14
CA GLU A 63 -15.68 4.47 -6.20
C GLU A 63 -16.60 4.02 -5.05
N GLY A 64 -16.48 4.71 -3.93
CA GLY A 64 -17.37 4.59 -2.79
C GLY A 64 -16.94 3.60 -1.73
N SER A 65 -17.78 3.48 -0.70
CA SER A 65 -17.56 2.54 0.39
C SER A 65 -17.98 1.13 -0.01
N MET A 66 -17.16 0.17 0.32
CA MET A 66 -17.46 -1.25 0.11
C MET A 66 -17.59 -1.95 1.46
N SER A 67 -18.47 -2.95 1.52
CA SER A 67 -18.63 -3.74 2.73
C SER A 67 -17.37 -4.56 3.02
N ARG A 68 -17.21 -4.92 4.29
CA ARG A 68 -16.07 -5.72 4.74
C ARG A 68 -16.04 -7.10 4.07
N GLU A 69 -17.20 -7.65 3.76
CA GLU A 69 -17.37 -8.94 3.08
C GLU A 69 -17.00 -8.86 1.59
N PHE A 70 -17.12 -7.68 0.98
CA PHE A 70 -16.79 -7.47 -0.42
C PHE A 70 -15.27 -7.37 -0.66
N MET A 71 -14.51 -6.85 0.30
CA MET A 71 -13.07 -6.66 0.13
C MET A 71 -12.30 -7.95 -0.21
N PRO A 72 -12.52 -9.09 0.48
CA PRO A 72 -11.88 -10.34 0.09
C PRO A 72 -12.27 -10.81 -1.32
N LEU A 73 -13.51 -10.57 -1.76
CA LEU A 73 -13.95 -10.91 -3.12
C LEU A 73 -13.18 -10.09 -4.15
N LEU A 74 -13.06 -8.78 -3.93
CA LEU A 74 -12.29 -7.90 -4.79
C LEU A 74 -10.81 -8.31 -4.85
N LEU A 75 -10.18 -8.54 -3.70
CA LEU A 75 -8.78 -8.96 -3.64
C LEU A 75 -8.54 -10.31 -4.34
N ASN A 76 -9.51 -11.23 -4.29
CA ASN A 76 -9.41 -12.51 -4.98
C ASN A 76 -9.52 -12.40 -6.50
N THR A 77 -10.12 -11.34 -7.04
CA THR A 77 -10.15 -11.11 -8.50
C THR A 77 -8.82 -10.58 -9.06
N CYS A 78 -7.94 -10.08 -8.20
CA CYS A 78 -6.64 -9.53 -8.60
C CYS A 78 -5.58 -10.63 -8.62
N ASP A 79 -4.57 -10.45 -9.46
CA ASP A 79 -3.38 -11.31 -9.51
C ASP A 79 -2.27 -10.79 -8.60
N ILE A 80 -2.13 -9.48 -8.49
CA ILE A 80 -1.08 -8.77 -7.75
C ILE A 80 -1.74 -7.64 -6.99
N TYR A 81 -1.31 -7.37 -5.77
CA TYR A 81 -1.66 -6.16 -5.04
C TYR A 81 -0.46 -5.20 -5.03
N ALA A 82 -0.61 -4.02 -5.64
CA ALA A 82 0.45 -3.01 -5.72
C ALA A 82 0.02 -1.75 -4.98
N ALA A 83 0.68 -1.45 -3.87
CA ALA A 83 0.46 -0.24 -3.07
C ALA A 83 1.77 0.18 -2.38
N PRO A 84 2.67 0.86 -3.10
CA PRO A 84 3.90 1.41 -2.53
C PRO A 84 3.58 2.66 -1.70
N SER A 85 2.91 2.44 -0.56
CA SER A 85 2.36 3.50 0.29
C SER A 85 3.44 4.47 0.74
N ARG A 86 3.18 5.76 0.57
CA ARG A 86 4.09 6.84 0.99
C ARG A 86 4.12 7.05 2.49
N LEU A 87 3.00 6.76 3.15
CA LEU A 87 2.83 6.80 4.60
C LEU A 87 1.96 5.63 5.01
N GLU A 88 2.53 4.64 5.72
CA GLU A 88 1.82 3.43 6.13
C GLU A 88 2.31 2.92 7.47
N GLY A 89 1.43 2.89 8.46
CA GLY A 89 1.78 2.44 9.81
C GLY A 89 1.99 0.93 9.90
N PHE A 90 1.08 0.14 9.33
CA PHE A 90 1.13 -1.32 9.37
C PHE A 90 0.88 -2.00 8.02
N GLY A 91 -0.02 -1.47 7.21
CA GLY A 91 -0.38 -2.05 5.92
C GLY A 91 -1.48 -3.11 6.01
N MET A 92 -2.54 -2.83 6.76
CA MET A 92 -3.66 -3.77 6.93
C MET A 92 -4.14 -4.37 5.62
N ILE A 93 -4.40 -3.55 4.61
CA ILE A 93 -4.91 -4.03 3.31
C ILE A 93 -3.87 -4.88 2.55
N GLN A 94 -2.58 -4.64 2.79
CA GLN A 94 -1.49 -5.45 2.24
C GLN A 94 -1.47 -6.84 2.89
N VAL A 95 -1.69 -6.91 4.21
CA VAL A 95 -1.86 -8.18 4.94
C VAL A 95 -3.12 -8.92 4.49
N GLU A 96 -4.23 -8.20 4.25
CA GLU A 96 -5.46 -8.78 3.71
C GLU A 96 -5.26 -9.35 2.29
N ALA A 97 -4.49 -8.66 1.43
CA ALA A 97 -4.13 -9.16 0.11
C ALA A 97 -3.29 -10.44 0.20
N GLN A 98 -2.29 -10.46 1.08
CA GLN A 98 -1.49 -11.66 1.37
C GLN A 98 -2.38 -12.80 1.93
N ALA A 99 -3.35 -12.50 2.80
CA ALA A 99 -4.31 -13.47 3.29
C ALA A 99 -5.18 -14.08 2.17
N CYS A 100 -5.43 -13.31 1.10
CA CYS A 100 -6.09 -13.79 -0.12
C CYS A 100 -5.14 -14.51 -1.09
N GLY A 101 -3.90 -14.78 -0.68
CA GLY A 101 -2.91 -15.46 -1.49
C GLY A 101 -2.38 -14.61 -2.66
N LYS A 102 -2.33 -13.29 -2.50
CA LYS A 102 -1.81 -12.39 -3.53
C LYS A 102 -0.42 -11.90 -3.15
N PRO A 103 0.56 -11.96 -4.07
CA PRO A 103 1.82 -11.30 -3.87
C PRO A 103 1.62 -9.79 -3.81
N VAL A 104 2.39 -9.13 -2.95
CA VAL A 104 2.28 -7.69 -2.71
C VAL A 104 3.51 -6.97 -3.24
N ILE A 105 3.33 -5.85 -3.92
CA ILE A 105 4.40 -4.90 -4.24
C ILE A 105 4.18 -3.65 -3.38
N SER A 106 5.20 -3.31 -2.59
CA SER A 106 5.15 -2.14 -1.71
C SER A 106 6.52 -1.46 -1.61
N ILE A 107 6.67 -0.53 -0.67
CA ILE A 107 7.92 0.18 -0.40
C ILE A 107 8.71 -0.52 0.72
N ASP A 108 10.04 -0.51 0.63
CA ASP A 108 10.95 -1.05 1.67
C ASP A 108 11.13 -0.07 2.82
N GLU A 109 10.01 0.36 3.42
CA GLU A 109 10.00 1.24 4.59
C GLU A 109 8.69 1.10 5.38
N MET A 110 8.70 1.53 6.63
CA MET A 110 7.55 1.52 7.54
C MET A 110 6.92 0.11 7.73
N GLY A 111 5.60 0.04 7.94
CA GLY A 111 4.86 -1.20 8.15
C GLY A 111 5.02 -2.28 7.09
N PRO A 112 5.05 -1.96 5.79
CA PRO A 112 5.30 -2.95 4.73
C PRO A 112 6.57 -3.77 4.92
N LYS A 113 7.64 -3.16 5.43
CA LYS A 113 8.91 -3.82 5.73
C LYS A 113 8.80 -4.92 6.80
N GLU A 114 7.82 -4.80 7.68
CA GLU A 114 7.56 -5.77 8.76
C GLU A 114 6.54 -6.84 8.34
N THR A 115 5.68 -6.53 7.39
CA THR A 115 4.55 -7.39 6.99
C THR A 115 4.78 -8.17 5.70
N ILE A 116 5.80 -7.82 4.91
CA ILE A 116 6.13 -8.45 3.64
C ILE A 116 7.54 -9.04 3.70
N LEU A 117 7.69 -10.31 3.41
CA LEU A 117 9.00 -10.95 3.22
C LEU A 117 9.46 -10.71 1.78
N ASN A 118 10.42 -9.79 1.61
CA ASN A 118 10.90 -9.40 0.29
C ASN A 118 11.46 -10.60 -0.50
N GLY A 119 10.94 -10.81 -1.71
CA GLY A 119 11.29 -11.93 -2.57
C GLY A 119 10.56 -13.24 -2.25
N GLU A 120 9.83 -13.35 -1.12
CA GLU A 120 9.09 -14.55 -0.72
C GLU A 120 7.57 -14.37 -0.79
N THR A 121 7.04 -13.30 -0.16
CA THR A 121 5.60 -13.03 -0.10
C THR A 121 5.18 -11.83 -0.97
N GLY A 122 6.15 -11.13 -1.52
CA GLY A 122 5.99 -9.96 -2.33
C GLY A 122 7.34 -9.33 -2.65
N PHE A 123 7.31 -8.12 -3.15
CA PHE A 123 8.50 -7.32 -3.43
C PHE A 123 8.41 -5.96 -2.74
N LEU A 124 9.55 -5.50 -2.24
CA LEU A 124 9.71 -4.20 -1.61
C LEU A 124 10.63 -3.34 -2.47
N ALA A 125 10.09 -2.28 -3.06
CA ALA A 125 10.84 -1.31 -3.83
C ALA A 125 11.56 -0.34 -2.88
N LYS A 126 12.79 0.01 -3.21
CA LYS A 126 13.59 0.96 -2.43
C LYS A 126 12.94 2.34 -2.35
N VAL A 127 13.31 3.08 -1.33
CA VAL A 127 13.00 4.50 -1.23
C VAL A 127 13.83 5.27 -2.26
N ALA A 128 13.15 5.93 -3.20
CA ALA A 128 13.79 6.81 -4.18
C ALA A 128 13.98 8.23 -3.64
N SER A 129 13.01 8.72 -2.84
CA SER A 129 13.08 10.04 -2.22
C SER A 129 12.20 10.13 -0.98
N THR A 130 12.47 11.14 -0.15
CA THR A 130 11.66 11.48 1.02
C THR A 130 10.82 12.74 0.76
N VAL A 131 9.74 12.88 1.50
CA VAL A 131 8.99 14.12 1.63
C VAL A 131 9.24 14.65 3.03
N ASP A 132 9.96 15.76 3.11
CA ASP A 132 10.36 16.33 4.39
C ASP A 132 9.54 17.59 4.69
N LEU A 133 9.11 17.72 5.95
CA LEU A 133 8.41 18.89 6.45
C LEU A 133 9.36 19.74 7.30
N THR A 134 9.29 21.05 7.10
CA THR A 134 9.98 22.05 7.94
C THR A 134 9.08 22.58 9.06
N SER A 135 7.77 22.34 8.95
CA SER A 135 6.77 22.79 9.92
C SER A 135 5.49 22.00 9.81
N GLU A 136 4.68 22.04 10.84
CA GLU A 136 3.37 21.40 10.88
C GLU A 136 2.35 22.28 11.61
N TRP A 137 1.08 22.17 11.25
CA TRP A 137 0.00 22.83 11.95
C TRP A 137 -0.47 22.02 13.16
N ALA A 138 -0.46 22.65 14.33
CA ALA A 138 -1.10 22.15 15.53
C ALA A 138 -2.50 22.75 15.63
N TYR A 139 -3.51 21.91 15.78
CA TYR A 139 -4.91 22.35 15.84
C TYR A 139 -5.52 22.12 17.21
N VAL A 140 -6.47 22.96 17.60
CA VAL A 140 -7.26 22.79 18.84
C VAL A 140 -7.88 21.39 18.92
N GLY A 141 -8.34 20.84 17.78
CA GLY A 141 -8.88 19.48 17.70
C GLY A 141 -7.87 18.37 18.03
N MET A 142 -6.58 18.66 18.07
CA MET A 142 -5.49 17.76 18.50
C MET A 142 -5.10 17.95 19.98
N GLY A 143 -5.84 18.80 20.71
CA GLY A 143 -5.59 19.07 22.12
C GLY A 143 -4.66 20.25 22.42
N PHE A 144 -4.35 21.08 21.42
CA PHE A 144 -3.61 22.32 21.61
C PHE A 144 -4.57 23.46 22.04
N GLU A 145 -4.05 24.47 22.76
CA GLU A 145 -4.86 25.60 23.24
C GLU A 145 -5.35 26.49 22.10
N GLU A 146 -4.53 26.65 21.05
CA GLU A 146 -4.84 27.42 19.85
C GLU A 146 -4.24 26.79 18.59
N ASN A 147 -4.78 27.15 17.44
CA ASN A 147 -4.18 26.77 16.16
C ASN A 147 -2.90 27.57 15.93
N HIS A 148 -1.78 26.88 15.82
CA HIS A 148 -0.50 27.52 15.53
C HIS A 148 0.38 26.63 14.68
N ARG A 149 1.41 27.21 14.07
CA ARG A 149 2.40 26.50 13.27
C ARG A 149 3.62 26.19 14.13
N ILE A 150 4.01 24.92 14.14
CA ILE A 150 5.23 24.46 14.79
C ILE A 150 6.32 24.38 13.73
N GLU A 151 7.36 25.18 13.87
CA GLU A 151 8.55 25.11 13.01
C GLU A 151 9.50 24.07 13.59
N PHE A 152 10.12 23.27 12.70
CA PHE A 152 11.11 22.28 13.10
C PHE A 152 12.51 22.84 12.93
N GLU A 153 13.39 22.65 13.92
CA GLU A 153 14.80 23.05 13.84
C GLU A 153 15.53 22.36 12.67
N LYS A 154 15.11 21.15 12.34
CA LYS A 154 15.57 20.38 11.18
C LYS A 154 14.38 19.76 10.48
N PRO A 155 14.39 19.67 9.15
CA PRO A 155 13.35 18.95 8.40
C PRO A 155 13.12 17.55 8.98
N LYS A 156 11.85 17.15 9.07
CA LYS A 156 11.44 15.80 9.49
C LYS A 156 10.85 15.07 8.31
N THR A 157 11.32 13.86 8.08
CA THR A 157 10.74 12.99 7.07
C THR A 157 9.32 12.62 7.44
N PHE A 158 8.39 13.00 6.57
CA PHE A 158 6.96 12.76 6.71
C PHE A 158 6.50 11.54 5.91
N ALA A 159 6.99 11.40 4.68
CA ALA A 159 6.57 10.35 3.77
C ALA A 159 7.72 9.92 2.86
N TYR A 160 7.54 8.79 2.19
CA TYR A 160 8.54 8.18 1.31
C TYR A 160 7.96 7.97 -0.08
N ARG A 161 8.78 8.07 -1.12
CA ARG A 161 8.41 7.70 -2.48
C ARG A 161 9.24 6.50 -2.92
N ALA A 162 8.55 5.46 -3.38
CA ALA A 162 9.18 4.25 -3.85
C ALA A 162 9.82 4.43 -5.24
N ASP A 163 10.84 3.64 -5.52
CA ASP A 163 11.50 3.60 -6.81
C ASP A 163 10.56 3.02 -7.89
N VAL A 164 10.25 3.84 -8.88
CA VAL A 164 9.32 3.51 -9.97
C VAL A 164 9.88 2.42 -10.89
N ASP A 165 11.19 2.39 -11.08
CA ASP A 165 11.83 1.40 -11.94
C ASP A 165 11.79 0.01 -11.31
N GLU A 166 12.06 -0.08 -10.02
CA GLU A 166 11.90 -1.34 -9.28
C GLU A 166 10.43 -1.81 -9.25
N ILE A 167 9.47 -0.91 -9.06
CA ILE A 167 8.03 -1.27 -9.14
C ILE A 167 7.70 -1.84 -10.53
N ALA A 168 8.18 -1.21 -11.60
CA ALA A 168 7.94 -1.68 -12.97
C ALA A 168 8.58 -3.06 -13.20
N GLU A 169 9.81 -3.28 -12.74
CA GLU A 169 10.49 -4.57 -12.81
C GLU A 169 9.71 -5.66 -12.08
N PHE A 170 9.28 -5.40 -10.84
CA PHE A 170 8.52 -6.35 -10.03
C PHE A 170 7.15 -6.67 -10.65
N LEU A 171 6.46 -5.67 -11.19
CA LEU A 171 5.22 -5.87 -11.93
C LEU A 171 5.46 -6.76 -13.16
N LEU A 172 6.46 -6.46 -13.99
CA LEU A 172 6.81 -7.26 -15.17
C LEU A 172 7.15 -8.70 -14.79
N LYS A 173 7.93 -8.89 -13.75
CA LYS A 173 8.32 -10.21 -13.25
C LYS A 173 7.10 -11.04 -12.85
N LEU A 174 6.16 -10.45 -12.08
CA LEU A 174 4.96 -11.15 -11.66
C LEU A 174 3.93 -11.31 -12.79
N LEU A 175 3.82 -10.37 -13.72
CA LEU A 175 2.88 -10.45 -14.85
C LEU A 175 3.31 -11.50 -15.87
N LYS A 176 4.62 -11.62 -16.12
CA LYS A 176 5.18 -12.57 -17.11
C LYS A 176 5.32 -14.00 -16.56
N ASP A 177 5.38 -14.19 -15.24
CA ASP A 177 5.60 -15.50 -14.60
C ASP A 177 4.42 -15.86 -13.66
N PRO A 178 3.41 -16.58 -14.17
CA PRO A 178 2.27 -17.01 -13.36
C PRO A 178 2.64 -18.04 -12.29
N ASP A 179 3.68 -18.86 -12.49
CA ASP A 179 4.10 -19.87 -11.52
C ASP A 179 4.78 -19.19 -10.31
N LEU A 180 5.65 -18.21 -10.57
CA LEU A 180 6.22 -17.37 -9.51
C LEU A 180 5.11 -16.66 -8.74
N ARG A 181 4.14 -16.08 -9.44
CA ARG A 181 3.01 -15.38 -8.84
C ARG A 181 2.19 -16.29 -7.92
N ALA A 182 1.88 -17.51 -8.38
CA ALA A 182 1.16 -18.50 -7.59
C ALA A 182 1.96 -18.97 -6.37
N LYS A 183 3.23 -19.27 -6.52
CA LYS A 183 4.14 -19.68 -5.44
C LYS A 183 4.27 -18.58 -4.38
N MET A 184 4.51 -17.34 -4.80
CA MET A 184 4.65 -16.20 -3.91
C MET A 184 3.33 -15.90 -3.18
N GLY A 185 2.20 -16.00 -3.86
CA GLY A 185 0.87 -15.84 -3.26
C GLY A 185 0.57 -16.90 -2.20
N ALA A 186 0.89 -18.17 -2.46
CA ALA A 186 0.74 -19.25 -1.49
C ALA A 186 1.58 -18.99 -0.23
N ARG A 187 2.86 -18.61 -0.42
CA ARG A 187 3.75 -18.27 0.68
C ARG A 187 3.28 -17.03 1.46
N ALA A 188 2.71 -16.04 0.76
CA ALA A 188 2.13 -14.86 1.38
C ALA A 188 0.98 -15.23 2.34
N ARG A 189 0.08 -16.12 1.90
CA ARG A 189 -1.01 -16.60 2.76
C ARG A 189 -0.51 -17.38 3.97
N GLU A 190 0.45 -18.28 3.80
CA GLU A 190 1.07 -19.02 4.90
C GLU A 190 1.65 -18.06 5.94
N HIS A 191 2.43 -17.08 5.50
CA HIS A 191 3.04 -16.08 6.36
C HIS A 191 2.01 -15.33 7.20
N VAL A 192 0.91 -14.87 6.57
CA VAL A 192 -0.17 -14.17 7.30
C VAL A 192 -0.85 -15.06 8.33
N VAL A 193 -1.16 -16.31 7.99
CA VAL A 193 -1.76 -17.27 8.93
C VAL A 193 -0.81 -17.59 10.09
N GLU A 194 0.48 -17.63 9.82
CA GLU A 194 1.50 -17.87 10.87
C GLU A 194 1.66 -16.69 11.81
N LYS A 195 1.69 -15.47 11.29
CA LYS A 195 2.12 -14.27 12.05
C LYS A 195 1.00 -13.35 12.46
N PHE A 196 -0.08 -13.22 11.66
CA PHE A 196 -1.10 -12.18 11.81
C PHE A 196 -2.51 -12.72 12.05
N GLU A 197 -2.67 -14.03 12.28
CA GLU A 197 -3.96 -14.63 12.64
C GLU A 197 -4.43 -14.05 13.98
N TYR A 198 -5.62 -13.42 13.97
CA TYR A 198 -6.11 -12.62 15.10
C TYR A 198 -6.25 -13.37 16.41
N LYS A 199 -6.60 -14.67 16.38
CA LYS A 199 -6.68 -15.49 17.60
C LYS A 199 -5.33 -15.71 18.25
N LYS A 200 -4.29 -15.92 17.44
CA LYS A 200 -2.91 -16.05 17.91
C LYS A 200 -2.44 -14.75 18.55
N ILE A 201 -2.66 -13.62 17.87
CA ILE A 201 -2.31 -12.30 18.40
C ILE A 201 -3.07 -12.01 19.69
N ALA A 202 -4.38 -12.24 19.76
CA ALA A 202 -5.19 -12.05 20.95
C ALA A 202 -4.68 -12.91 22.12
N LYS A 203 -4.33 -14.18 21.85
CA LYS A 203 -3.74 -15.07 22.87
C LYS A 203 -2.39 -14.54 23.36
N GLN A 204 -1.48 -14.16 22.45
CA GLN A 204 -0.17 -13.59 22.82
C GLN A 204 -0.31 -12.34 23.69
N MET A 205 -1.24 -11.44 23.33
CA MET A 205 -1.55 -10.26 24.13
C MET A 205 -2.04 -10.64 25.53
N ALA A 206 -3.01 -11.56 25.62
CA ALA A 206 -3.54 -12.02 26.89
C ALA A 206 -2.46 -12.66 27.77
N ASP A 207 -1.63 -13.53 27.19
CA ASP A 207 -0.54 -14.21 27.89
C ASP A 207 0.52 -13.20 28.40
N THR A 208 0.86 -12.21 27.56
CA THR A 208 1.79 -11.13 27.92
C THR A 208 1.24 -10.28 29.08
N ILE A 209 -0.05 -9.93 29.04
CA ILE A 209 -0.71 -9.16 30.10
C ILE A 209 -0.71 -9.97 31.40
N LYS A 210 -1.11 -11.24 31.35
CA LYS A 210 -1.10 -12.14 32.52
C LYS A 210 0.30 -12.23 33.18
N GLN A 211 1.32 -12.46 32.35
CA GLN A 211 2.69 -12.54 32.81
C GLN A 211 3.17 -11.23 33.45
N LYS A 212 2.90 -10.10 32.80
CA LYS A 212 3.39 -8.78 33.22
C LYS A 212 2.72 -8.28 34.50
N PHE A 213 1.47 -8.65 34.73
CA PHE A 213 0.66 -8.20 35.87
C PHE A 213 0.42 -9.32 36.91
N ASN A 214 1.04 -10.50 36.76
CA ASN A 214 0.85 -11.68 37.64
C ASN A 214 -0.63 -12.06 37.83
N ILE A 215 -1.43 -11.97 36.74
CA ILE A 215 -2.84 -12.34 36.75
C ILE A 215 -2.96 -13.84 36.40
N THR A 216 -3.61 -14.60 37.25
CA THR A 216 -3.92 -16.03 37.03
C THR A 216 -5.13 -16.25 36.17
#